data_da99bf251b5450f004c55b6031451272
#
_entry.id   da99bf251b5450f004c55b6031451272
#
_cell.length_a   1.000
_cell.length_b   1.000
_cell.length_c   1.000
_cell.angle_alpha   90.00
_cell.angle_beta   90.00
_cell.angle_gamma   90.00
#
_symmetry.space_group_name_H-M   'P 1'
#
loop_
_entity.id
_entity.type
_entity.pdbx_description
1 polymer ?
#
loop_
_entity_poly.entity_id
_entity_poly.type
_entity_poly.pdbx_seq_one_letter_code
_entity_poly.pdbx_strand_id
1 'polypeptide(L)'
;MIAWPLYAEQKMNATLLTEEIGVAIRSKVLPSKKVVKREEIETMMKNIIEDKNGNGIRAKVKELKYSAEEALSNGGSSHNALSQVEQECKISMQRQKRVSTQLCEP
;
A
#
# COMPACT_ATOMS: atom_id res chain seq x y z
N MET A 1 5.50 12.37 -0.08
CA MET A 1 5.93 11.53 1.08
C MET A 1 7.45 11.49 1.12
N ILE A 2 8.07 11.41 2.31
CA ILE A 2 9.49 11.12 2.49
C ILE A 2 9.60 9.69 3.00
N ALA A 3 10.29 8.82 2.25
CA ALA A 3 10.51 7.43 2.65
C ALA A 3 11.75 7.34 3.55
N TRP A 4 11.59 6.71 4.71
CA TRP A 4 12.62 6.60 5.75
C TRP A 4 12.86 5.13 6.14
N PRO A 5 13.51 4.33 5.27
CA PRO A 5 13.70 2.90 5.51
C PRO A 5 14.77 2.66 6.58
N LEU A 6 14.42 1.91 7.62
CA LEU A 6 15.33 1.55 8.71
C LEU A 6 15.78 0.09 8.64
N TYR A 7 14.88 -0.86 8.46
CA TYR A 7 15.19 -2.30 8.48
C TYR A 7 14.25 -3.11 7.58
N ALA A 8 14.58 -4.38 7.38
CA ALA A 8 13.80 -5.40 6.67
C ALA A 8 13.33 -4.94 5.28
N GLU A 9 12.06 -5.16 4.97
CA GLU A 9 11.41 -4.85 3.70
C GLU A 9 11.27 -3.35 3.42
N GLN A 10 11.49 -2.49 4.41
CA GLN A 10 11.33 -1.04 4.26
C GLN A 10 12.20 -0.45 3.15
N LYS A 11 13.37 -1.04 2.88
CA LYS A 11 14.23 -0.62 1.76
C LYS A 11 13.57 -0.87 0.41
N MET A 12 12.97 -2.04 0.25
CA MET A 12 12.25 -2.42 -0.97
C MET A 12 11.00 -1.55 -1.13
N ASN A 13 10.25 -1.34 -0.07
CA ASN A 13 9.08 -0.48 -0.07
C ASN A 13 9.45 0.97 -0.44
N ALA A 14 10.56 1.49 0.09
CA ALA A 14 11.05 2.82 -0.26
C ALA A 14 11.40 2.92 -1.75
N THR A 15 12.06 1.92 -2.32
CA THR A 15 12.37 1.86 -3.77
C THR A 15 11.09 1.83 -4.59
N LEU A 16 10.13 0.98 -4.24
CA LEU A 16 8.84 0.90 -4.91
C LEU A 16 8.10 2.24 -4.91
N LEU A 17 8.04 2.91 -3.76
CA LEU A 17 7.34 4.19 -3.62
C LEU A 17 8.03 5.35 -4.36
N THR A 18 9.37 5.31 -4.48
CA THR A 18 10.15 6.39 -5.12
C THR A 18 10.35 6.19 -6.61
N GLU A 19 10.67 4.97 -7.05
CA GLU A 19 11.10 4.67 -8.41
C GLU A 19 9.96 4.15 -9.28
N GLU A 20 9.12 3.25 -8.75
CA GLU A 20 8.03 2.64 -9.51
C GLU A 20 6.74 3.48 -9.45
N ILE A 21 6.31 3.82 -8.26
CA ILE A 21 5.03 4.54 -8.07
C ILE A 21 5.20 6.06 -8.19
N GLY A 22 6.34 6.60 -7.75
CA GLY A 22 6.64 8.03 -7.86
C GLY A 22 5.86 8.92 -6.89
N VAL A 23 5.51 8.43 -5.70
CA VAL A 23 4.79 9.18 -4.66
C VAL A 23 5.64 9.60 -3.47
N ALA A 24 6.91 9.21 -3.47
CA ALA A 24 7.84 9.50 -2.39
C ALA A 24 9.19 9.98 -2.92
N ILE A 25 9.93 10.65 -2.06
CA ILE A 25 11.37 10.89 -2.20
C ILE A 25 12.09 10.23 -1.03
N ARG A 26 13.36 9.92 -1.21
CA ARG A 26 14.20 9.39 -0.15
C ARG A 26 15.55 10.10 -0.07
N SER A 27 16.21 9.98 1.08
CA SER A 27 17.58 10.42 1.27
C SER A 27 18.55 9.64 0.37
N LYS A 28 19.62 10.30 -0.07
CA LYS A 28 20.74 9.66 -0.77
C LYS A 28 21.49 8.69 0.14
N VAL A 29 21.49 8.97 1.44
CA VAL A 29 22.08 8.14 2.47
C VAL A 29 21.02 7.28 3.12
N LEU A 30 21.32 5.99 3.31
CA LEU A 30 20.40 5.09 4.04
C LEU A 30 20.41 5.44 5.54
N PRO A 31 19.24 5.81 6.13
CA PRO A 31 19.15 6.17 7.55
C PRO A 31 19.60 5.04 8.49
N SER A 32 19.53 3.78 8.05
CA SER A 32 19.99 2.62 8.80
C SER A 32 21.52 2.49 8.88
N LYS A 33 22.25 3.17 8.01
CA LYS A 33 23.73 3.08 7.94
C LYS A 33 24.46 4.33 8.40
N LYS A 34 23.88 5.50 8.18
CA LYS A 34 24.47 6.78 8.51
C LYS A 34 23.41 7.78 8.95
N VAL A 35 23.79 8.73 9.78
CA VAL A 35 22.94 9.87 10.14
C VAL A 35 22.69 10.73 8.91
N VAL A 36 21.42 10.97 8.62
CA VAL A 36 21.00 11.92 7.58
C VAL A 36 21.14 13.33 8.13
N LYS A 37 21.91 14.16 7.44
CA LYS A 37 22.18 15.53 7.88
C LYS A 37 20.92 16.41 7.77
N ARG A 38 20.85 17.41 8.65
CA ARG A 38 19.77 18.40 8.69
C ARG A 38 19.54 19.07 7.33
N GLU A 39 20.61 19.43 6.64
CA GLU A 39 20.57 20.12 5.35
C GLU A 39 19.93 19.25 4.25
N GLU A 40 20.17 17.94 4.31
CA GLU A 40 19.55 16.98 3.39
C GLU A 40 18.06 16.86 3.65
N ILE A 41 17.65 16.78 4.91
CA ILE A 41 16.23 16.75 5.31
C ILE A 41 15.52 18.04 4.86
N GLU A 42 16.13 19.19 5.08
CA GLU A 42 15.61 20.49 4.64
C GLU A 42 15.40 20.54 3.12
N THR A 43 16.39 20.07 2.36
CA THR A 43 16.32 20.00 0.90
C THR A 43 15.17 19.09 0.44
N MET A 44 15.00 17.92 1.05
CA MET A 44 13.90 17.01 0.74
C MET A 44 12.54 17.64 1.04
N MET A 45 12.41 18.34 2.16
CA MET A 45 11.16 19.02 2.54
C MET A 45 10.84 20.13 1.56
N LYS A 46 11.81 20.97 1.19
CA LYS A 46 11.63 22.04 0.20
C LYS A 46 11.21 21.50 -1.16
N ASN A 47 11.83 20.41 -1.62
CA ASN A 47 11.49 19.76 -2.88
C ASN A 47 10.04 19.28 -2.92
N ILE A 48 9.50 18.79 -1.80
CA ILE A 48 8.10 18.34 -1.75
C ILE A 48 7.13 19.52 -1.66
N ILE A 49 7.47 20.56 -0.91
CA ILE A 49 6.55 21.67 -0.61
C ILE A 49 6.55 22.72 -1.72
N GLU A 50 7.71 23.11 -2.21
CA GLU A 50 7.90 24.30 -3.04
C GLU A 50 8.19 23.99 -4.51
N ASP A 51 8.74 22.83 -4.83
CA ASP A 51 9.24 22.52 -6.16
C ASP A 51 8.17 21.90 -7.08
N LYS A 52 8.39 22.01 -8.39
CA LYS A 52 7.56 21.36 -9.44
C LYS A 52 7.46 19.84 -9.25
N ASN A 53 8.51 19.20 -8.72
CA ASN A 53 8.49 17.78 -8.36
C ASN A 53 7.44 17.46 -7.29
N GLY A 54 7.27 18.33 -6.31
CA GLY A 54 6.23 18.19 -5.30
C GLY A 54 4.81 18.23 -5.87
N ASN A 55 4.59 19.04 -6.90
CA ASN A 55 3.30 19.09 -7.62
C ASN A 55 3.03 17.78 -8.36
N GLY A 56 4.02 17.20 -9.01
CA GLY A 56 3.91 15.89 -9.66
C GLY A 56 3.58 14.77 -8.67
N ILE A 57 4.26 14.74 -7.53
CA ILE A 57 3.99 13.78 -6.44
C ILE A 57 2.56 13.93 -5.92
N ARG A 58 2.09 15.15 -5.67
CA ARG A 58 0.71 15.41 -5.21
C ARG A 58 -0.33 14.97 -6.22
N ALA A 59 -0.10 15.24 -7.50
CA ALA A 59 -0.99 14.79 -8.59
C ALA A 59 -1.07 13.26 -8.63
N LYS A 60 0.06 12.57 -8.52
CA LYS A 60 0.12 11.10 -8.51
C LYS A 60 -0.58 10.49 -7.28
N VAL A 61 -0.39 11.06 -6.10
CA VAL A 61 -1.11 10.65 -4.89
C VAL A 61 -2.62 10.82 -5.05
N LYS A 62 -3.05 11.92 -5.66
CA LYS A 62 -4.47 12.17 -5.91
C LYS A 62 -5.07 11.17 -6.91
N GLU A 63 -4.35 10.85 -7.98
CA GLU A 63 -4.73 9.81 -8.94
C GLU A 63 -4.90 8.44 -8.26
N LEU A 64 -3.93 8.04 -7.44
CA LEU A 64 -3.99 6.78 -6.69
C LEU A 64 -5.14 6.76 -5.68
N LYS A 65 -5.43 7.89 -5.04
CA LYS A 65 -6.59 8.01 -4.15
C LYS A 65 -7.90 7.71 -4.90
N TYR A 66 -8.12 8.34 -6.04
CA TYR A 66 -9.33 8.07 -6.84
C TYR A 66 -9.41 6.63 -7.32
N SER A 67 -8.30 6.06 -7.78
CA SER A 67 -8.24 4.65 -8.18
C SER A 67 -8.60 3.69 -7.02
N ALA A 68 -8.12 3.99 -5.82
CA ALA A 68 -8.45 3.21 -4.63
C ALA A 68 -9.94 3.35 -4.23
N GLU A 69 -10.49 4.56 -4.28
CA GLU A 69 -11.90 4.82 -4.02
C GLU A 69 -12.79 4.08 -5.03
N GLU A 70 -12.44 4.08 -6.30
CA GLU A 70 -13.14 3.34 -7.35
C GLU A 70 -13.07 1.82 -7.12
N ALA A 71 -11.89 1.29 -6.81
CA ALA A 71 -11.70 -0.13 -6.54
C ALA A 71 -12.50 -0.64 -5.32
N LEU A 72 -12.69 0.20 -4.32
CA LEU A 72 -13.46 -0.10 -3.10
C LEU A 72 -14.95 0.21 -3.22
N SER A 73 -15.36 0.93 -4.25
CA SER A 73 -16.77 1.26 -4.48
C SER A 73 -17.60 0.01 -4.80
N ASN A 74 -18.91 0.12 -4.72
CA ASN A 74 -19.83 -0.97 -5.02
C ASN A 74 -19.65 -1.41 -6.49
N GLY A 75 -19.27 -2.67 -6.70
CA GLY A 75 -18.92 -3.20 -8.03
C GLY A 75 -17.45 -2.99 -8.44
N GLY A 76 -16.63 -2.31 -7.64
CA GLY A 76 -15.21 -2.13 -7.87
C GLY A 76 -14.41 -3.43 -7.72
N SER A 77 -13.20 -3.45 -8.26
CA SER A 77 -12.37 -4.66 -8.31
C SER A 77 -12.07 -5.26 -6.93
N SER A 78 -11.67 -4.44 -5.97
CA SER A 78 -11.37 -4.88 -4.61
C SER A 78 -12.63 -5.29 -3.85
N HIS A 79 -13.73 -4.55 -4.03
CA HIS A 79 -15.03 -4.91 -3.46
C HIS A 79 -15.50 -6.28 -3.95
N ASN A 80 -15.42 -6.52 -5.25
CA ASN A 80 -15.81 -7.80 -5.85
C ASN A 80 -14.91 -8.96 -5.39
N ALA A 81 -13.60 -8.74 -5.32
CA ALA A 81 -12.65 -9.75 -4.84
C ALA A 81 -12.92 -10.15 -3.38
N LEU A 82 -13.19 -9.19 -2.49
CA LEU A 82 -13.55 -9.46 -1.10
C LEU A 82 -14.88 -10.20 -0.99
N SER A 83 -15.89 -9.81 -1.79
CA SER A 83 -17.19 -10.48 -1.83
C SER A 83 -17.07 -11.94 -2.30
N GLN A 84 -16.17 -12.21 -3.26
CA GLN A 84 -15.89 -13.57 -3.72
C GLN A 84 -15.25 -14.43 -2.62
N VAL A 85 -14.28 -13.89 -1.89
CA VAL A 85 -13.66 -14.58 -0.74
C VAL A 85 -14.71 -14.91 0.32
N GLU A 86 -15.58 -13.95 0.65
CA GLU A 86 -16.66 -14.16 1.62
C GLU A 86 -17.59 -15.30 1.18
N GLN A 87 -17.97 -15.34 -0.10
CA GLN A 87 -18.83 -16.36 -0.67
C GLN A 87 -18.18 -17.75 -0.61
N GLU A 88 -16.90 -17.86 -0.97
CA GLU A 88 -16.16 -19.12 -0.88
C GLU A 88 -16.04 -19.64 0.57
N CYS A 89 -15.81 -18.75 1.52
CA CYS A 89 -15.81 -19.10 2.94
C CYS A 89 -17.19 -19.64 3.40
N LYS A 90 -18.28 -19.00 3.00
CA LYS A 90 -19.66 -19.46 3.33
C LYS A 90 -19.94 -20.84 2.76
N ILE A 91 -19.56 -21.10 1.51
CA ILE A 91 -19.72 -22.41 0.85
C ILE A 91 -18.92 -23.49 1.59
N SER A 92 -17.67 -23.20 1.94
CA SER A 92 -16.80 -24.13 2.67
C SER A 92 -17.37 -24.49 4.04
N MET A 93 -17.88 -23.52 4.77
CA MET A 93 -18.52 -23.73 6.07
C MET A 93 -19.80 -24.59 5.96
N GLN A 94 -20.58 -24.38 4.91
CA GLN A 94 -21.80 -25.18 4.67
C GLN A 94 -21.46 -26.65 4.33
N ARG A 95 -20.41 -26.89 3.52
CA ARG A 95 -19.91 -28.24 3.22
C ARG A 95 -19.48 -28.97 4.48
N GLN A 96 -18.73 -28.27 5.35
CA GLN A 96 -18.24 -28.85 6.61
C GLN A 96 -19.42 -29.23 7.56
N LYS A 97 -20.42 -28.37 7.65
CA LYS A 97 -21.63 -28.69 8.44
C LYS A 97 -22.38 -29.92 7.90
N ARG A 98 -22.53 -30.06 6.58
CA ARG A 98 -23.16 -31.24 5.95
C ARG A 98 -22.41 -32.53 6.27
N VAL A 99 -21.08 -32.53 6.15
CA VAL A 99 -20.22 -33.66 6.48
C VAL A 99 -20.37 -34.05 7.96
N SER A 100 -20.34 -33.07 8.87
CA SER A 100 -20.51 -33.32 10.31
C SER A 100 -21.89 -33.89 10.64
N THR A 101 -22.95 -33.47 9.95
CA THR A 101 -24.32 -33.99 10.15
C THR A 101 -24.45 -35.42 9.62
N GLN A 102 -23.82 -35.77 8.49
CA GLN A 102 -23.80 -37.14 7.96
C GLN A 102 -23.04 -38.11 8.83
N LEU A 103 -21.99 -37.69 9.51
CA LEU A 103 -21.19 -38.51 10.44
C LEU A 103 -21.88 -38.75 11.78
N CYS A 104 -22.89 -37.98 12.14
CA CYS A 104 -23.66 -38.09 13.38
C CYS A 104 -24.98 -38.85 13.21
N GLU A 105 -25.39 -39.24 11.98
CA GLU A 105 -26.56 -40.12 11.77
C GLU A 105 -26.18 -41.59 12.02
N PRO A 106 -26.96 -42.31 12.85
CA PRO A 106 -26.73 -43.73 13.11
C PRO A 106 -27.00 -44.59 11.89
#